data_cded5948ab0fa8b7356d5f20be3383fa
#
_entry.id   cded5948ab0fa8b7356d5f20be3383fa
#
_cell.length_a   1.000
_cell.length_b   1.000
_cell.length_c   1.000
_cell.angle_alpha   90.00
_cell.angle_beta   90.00
_cell.angle_gamma   90.00
#
_symmetry.space_group_name_H-M   'P 1'
#
loop_
_entity.id
_entity.type
_entity.pdbx_description
1 polymer ?
#
loop_
_entity_poly.entity_id
_entity_poly.type
_entity_poly.pdbx_seq_one_letter_code
_entity_poly.pdbx_strand_id
1 'polypeptide(L)'
;MRTQVAIIGAGPSGLILGQLLHKAGIANIVIERHTGEYVLSRIRAGVLEQVAVDLLDECGVGARMHREGLVHHGIELLFKGQRHRIDFPGLTGGKTVMVYGQTELTKDLMEARSAEGLPTVYDVGDSVSIHDFDSAKPKVRYTKDGQAHEIECDFIAGCDGFHGVCRASAPSRVLRTYEKVYPFGWLGVLADVPPVSPELIYANTERGFALCSMRSHTRSRYYVQVPLTDRVEDWTDAAFWQELKSRLDPQARESIVTGPSIEKSIAPLRSFVAEPMRFGRLFLAGDAAHIVPPTGAKGLNLAATDVKYLSSALIEFYRERSEDGIDHYSEKCLSRIWKAERFSWWFTSLMHRFPGNGEFDQKVQEAELEYLVGSKAASTALAENYVGLPL
;
A
#
# COMPACT_ATOMS: atom_id res chain seq x y z
N MET A 1 11.34 30.08 -5.12
CA MET A 1 11.88 29.01 -6.00
C MET A 1 10.87 28.68 -7.11
N ARG A 2 11.34 28.00 -8.21
CA ARG A 2 10.45 27.46 -9.24
C ARG A 2 10.84 26.03 -9.60
N THR A 3 9.87 25.18 -9.86
CA THR A 3 10.02 23.81 -10.39
C THR A 3 8.89 23.51 -11.38
N GLN A 4 8.99 22.41 -12.13
CA GLN A 4 7.87 21.95 -12.97
C GLN A 4 6.82 21.24 -12.14
N VAL A 5 7.23 20.33 -11.24
CA VAL A 5 6.31 19.59 -10.39
C VAL A 5 6.73 19.69 -8.92
N ALA A 6 5.83 20.18 -8.07
CA ALA A 6 5.98 20.11 -6.62
C ALA A 6 5.29 18.84 -6.10
N ILE A 7 6.03 17.96 -5.42
CA ILE A 7 5.54 16.70 -4.89
C ILE A 7 5.45 16.82 -3.38
N ILE A 8 4.26 16.65 -2.82
CA ILE A 8 4.02 16.72 -1.38
C ILE A 8 3.97 15.29 -0.83
N GLY A 9 4.93 14.97 0.04
CA GLY A 9 5.13 13.66 0.65
C GLY A 9 6.30 12.88 0.06
N ALA A 10 7.21 12.41 0.93
CA ALA A 10 8.35 11.55 0.61
C ALA A 10 8.08 10.06 0.96
N GLY A 11 6.82 9.65 0.93
CA GLY A 11 6.46 8.24 0.91
C GLY A 11 6.77 7.59 -0.44
N PRO A 12 6.53 6.26 -0.60
CA PRO A 12 6.80 5.55 -1.85
C PRO A 12 6.23 6.23 -3.08
N SER A 13 4.97 6.68 -3.06
CA SER A 13 4.33 7.36 -4.20
C SER A 13 5.11 8.58 -4.66
N GLY A 14 5.44 9.48 -3.74
CA GLY A 14 6.14 10.72 -4.08
C GLY A 14 7.58 10.49 -4.54
N LEU A 15 8.28 9.54 -3.91
CA LEU A 15 9.65 9.20 -4.28
C LEU A 15 9.72 8.51 -5.65
N ILE A 16 8.83 7.56 -5.95
CA ILE A 16 8.74 6.91 -7.27
C ILE A 16 8.42 7.96 -8.33
N LEU A 17 7.39 8.80 -8.10
CA LEU A 17 7.03 9.87 -9.03
C LEU A 17 8.21 10.79 -9.30
N GLY A 18 8.86 11.26 -8.23
CA GLY A 18 10.00 12.16 -8.36
C GLY A 18 11.17 11.56 -9.15
N GLN A 19 11.42 10.25 -8.97
CA GLN A 19 12.48 9.56 -9.70
C GLN A 19 12.14 9.36 -11.17
N LEU A 20 10.89 8.97 -11.51
CA LEU A 20 10.43 8.83 -12.88
C LEU A 20 10.47 10.17 -13.64
N LEU A 21 10.00 11.25 -13.01
CA LEU A 21 10.04 12.59 -13.59
C LEU A 21 11.47 13.07 -13.82
N HIS A 22 12.38 12.83 -12.85
CA HIS A 22 13.79 13.16 -13.03
C HIS A 22 14.40 12.45 -14.24
N LYS A 23 14.18 11.14 -14.37
CA LYS A 23 14.67 10.36 -15.53
C LYS A 23 14.09 10.84 -16.86
N ALA A 24 12.90 11.43 -16.83
CA ALA A 24 12.29 12.06 -18.01
C ALA A 24 12.80 13.49 -18.28
N GLY A 25 13.69 14.04 -17.42
CA GLY A 25 14.20 15.40 -17.53
C GLY A 25 13.23 16.48 -17.02
N ILE A 26 12.25 16.11 -16.20
CA ILE A 26 11.24 17.01 -15.62
C ILE A 26 11.68 17.38 -14.19
N ALA A 27 11.91 18.69 -13.99
CA ALA A 27 12.34 19.23 -12.71
C ALA A 27 11.26 19.04 -11.63
N ASN A 28 11.65 18.49 -10.49
CA ASN A 28 10.73 18.28 -9.38
C ASN A 28 11.39 18.51 -8.02
N ILE A 29 10.57 18.92 -7.04
CA ILE A 29 10.96 19.08 -5.66
C ILE A 29 10.02 18.25 -4.80
N VAL A 30 10.56 17.39 -3.93
CA VAL A 30 9.79 16.64 -2.94
C VAL A 30 9.83 17.40 -1.62
N ILE A 31 8.66 17.56 -0.97
CA ILE A 31 8.50 18.24 0.32
C ILE A 31 7.85 17.26 1.29
N GLU A 32 8.52 17.02 2.42
CA GLU A 32 8.08 16.05 3.44
C GLU A 32 7.98 16.73 4.81
N ARG A 33 6.85 16.50 5.48
CA ARG A 33 6.60 17.11 6.80
C ARG A 33 7.46 16.51 7.91
N HIS A 34 7.88 15.26 7.77
CA HIS A 34 8.69 14.54 8.73
C HIS A 34 10.17 14.48 8.33
N THR A 35 11.00 14.04 9.25
CA THR A 35 12.41 13.72 8.95
C THR A 35 12.51 12.47 8.07
N GLY A 36 13.62 12.35 7.33
CA GLY A 36 13.89 11.15 6.53
C GLY A 36 13.94 9.88 7.38
N GLU A 37 14.49 9.96 8.59
CA GLU A 37 14.53 8.85 9.56
C GLU A 37 13.11 8.40 9.95
N TYR A 38 12.21 9.35 10.21
CA TYR A 38 10.82 9.04 10.51
C TYR A 38 10.15 8.32 9.32
N VAL A 39 10.36 8.79 8.09
CA VAL A 39 9.80 8.15 6.89
C VAL A 39 10.25 6.69 6.80
N LEU A 40 11.55 6.41 7.04
CA LEU A 40 12.09 5.05 7.05
C LEU A 40 11.62 4.21 8.23
N SER A 41 11.29 4.82 9.37
CA SER A 41 10.79 4.07 10.53
C SER A 41 9.38 3.50 10.36
N ARG A 42 8.65 3.94 9.33
CA ARG A 42 7.26 3.52 9.07
C ARG A 42 7.21 2.13 8.42
N ILE A 43 7.06 1.11 9.27
CA ILE A 43 7.00 -0.29 8.83
C ILE A 43 5.63 -0.58 8.20
N ARG A 44 5.65 -0.98 6.93
CA ARG A 44 4.46 -1.34 6.14
C ARG A 44 4.67 -2.69 5.45
N ALA A 45 3.59 -3.23 4.86
CA ALA A 45 3.67 -4.41 4.01
C ALA A 45 4.51 -4.13 2.75
N GLY A 46 4.90 -5.19 2.08
CA GLY A 46 5.71 -5.10 0.86
C GLY A 46 5.45 -6.31 -0.03
N VAL A 47 4.19 -6.54 -0.43
CA VAL A 47 3.85 -7.50 -1.49
C VAL A 47 3.64 -6.69 -2.77
N LEU A 48 4.53 -6.85 -3.73
CA LEU A 48 4.56 -6.08 -4.97
C LEU A 48 3.97 -6.90 -6.11
N GLU A 49 3.03 -6.30 -6.83
CA GLU A 49 2.59 -6.75 -8.15
C GLU A 49 3.66 -6.41 -9.20
N GLN A 50 3.59 -7.04 -10.36
CA GLN A 50 4.56 -6.81 -11.44
C GLN A 50 4.69 -5.32 -11.82
N VAL A 51 3.59 -4.57 -11.84
CA VAL A 51 3.61 -3.12 -12.12
C VAL A 51 4.53 -2.35 -11.17
N ALA A 52 4.49 -2.68 -9.86
CA ALA A 52 5.36 -2.01 -8.89
C ALA A 52 6.83 -2.45 -9.05
N VAL A 53 7.08 -3.72 -9.38
CA VAL A 53 8.43 -4.23 -9.70
C VAL A 53 8.99 -3.48 -10.91
N ASP A 54 8.24 -3.42 -12.01
CA ASP A 54 8.65 -2.74 -13.24
C ASP A 54 8.95 -1.25 -13.02
N LEU A 55 8.15 -0.58 -12.18
CA LEU A 55 8.38 0.83 -11.85
C LEU A 55 9.67 1.05 -11.04
N LEU A 56 10.03 0.13 -10.15
CA LEU A 56 11.31 0.20 -9.43
C LEU A 56 12.50 -0.01 -10.36
N ASP A 57 12.34 -0.88 -11.36
CA ASP A 57 13.33 -1.06 -12.41
C ASP A 57 13.43 0.20 -13.29
N GLU A 58 12.31 0.78 -13.70
CA GLU A 58 12.26 2.07 -14.40
C GLU A 58 12.93 3.19 -13.59
N CYS A 59 12.73 3.22 -12.28
CA CYS A 59 13.42 4.15 -11.36
C CYS A 59 14.93 3.89 -11.27
N GLY A 60 15.40 2.71 -11.67
CA GLY A 60 16.81 2.29 -11.55
C GLY A 60 17.20 1.82 -10.14
N VAL A 61 16.23 1.49 -9.30
CA VAL A 61 16.44 1.03 -7.91
C VAL A 61 16.05 -0.42 -7.67
N GLY A 62 15.69 -1.18 -8.73
CA GLY A 62 15.24 -2.58 -8.64
C GLY A 62 16.32 -3.59 -8.27
N ALA A 63 17.60 -3.28 -8.44
CA ALA A 63 18.69 -4.25 -8.30
C ALA A 63 18.72 -4.95 -6.92
N ARG A 64 18.52 -4.23 -5.82
CA ARG A 64 18.49 -4.81 -4.47
C ARG A 64 17.20 -5.62 -4.27
N MET A 65 16.08 -5.16 -4.79
CA MET A 65 14.82 -5.90 -4.75
C MET A 65 14.95 -7.27 -5.44
N HIS A 66 15.57 -7.35 -6.61
CA HIS A 66 15.79 -8.62 -7.31
C HIS A 66 16.76 -9.56 -6.59
N ARG A 67 17.72 -9.02 -5.83
CA ARG A 67 18.70 -9.81 -5.07
C ARG A 67 18.15 -10.31 -3.73
N GLU A 68 17.37 -9.51 -3.03
CA GLU A 68 16.95 -9.73 -1.63
C GLU A 68 15.45 -10.00 -1.47
N GLY A 69 14.64 -9.65 -2.46
CA GLY A 69 13.21 -9.90 -2.46
C GLY A 69 12.88 -11.38 -2.61
N LEU A 70 11.72 -11.77 -2.10
CA LEU A 70 11.24 -13.14 -2.14
C LEU A 70 10.11 -13.27 -3.16
N VAL A 71 10.35 -14.05 -4.21
CA VAL A 71 9.32 -14.34 -5.22
C VAL A 71 8.34 -15.36 -4.65
N HIS A 72 7.05 -15.00 -4.60
CA HIS A 72 5.99 -15.92 -4.18
C HIS A 72 5.18 -16.37 -5.40
N HIS A 73 5.05 -17.68 -5.52
CA HIS A 73 4.31 -18.35 -6.58
C HIS A 73 2.87 -18.67 -6.16
N GLY A 74 2.49 -18.34 -4.93
CA GLY A 74 1.16 -18.60 -4.40
C GLY A 74 0.95 -18.01 -3.01
N ILE A 75 -0.23 -18.33 -2.47
CA ILE A 75 -0.60 -18.12 -1.08
C ILE A 75 -1.31 -19.37 -0.57
N GLU A 76 -1.36 -19.54 0.74
CA GLU A 76 -2.08 -20.61 1.40
C GLU A 76 -3.33 -20.06 2.09
N LEU A 77 -4.48 -20.62 1.82
CA LEU A 77 -5.73 -20.36 2.54
C LEU A 77 -5.93 -21.47 3.58
N LEU A 78 -5.94 -21.10 4.85
CA LEU A 78 -6.17 -22.00 5.96
C LEU A 78 -7.60 -21.83 6.49
N PHE A 79 -8.41 -22.86 6.39
CA PHE A 79 -9.74 -22.94 6.99
C PHE A 79 -10.08 -24.39 7.34
N LYS A 80 -10.96 -24.61 8.31
CA LYS A 80 -11.28 -25.95 8.85
C LYS A 80 -10.03 -26.79 9.21
N GLY A 81 -8.95 -26.12 9.64
CA GLY A 81 -7.69 -26.76 10.02
C GLY A 81 -6.85 -27.31 8.86
N GLN A 82 -7.19 -27.02 7.60
CA GLN A 82 -6.49 -27.47 6.42
C GLN A 82 -6.01 -26.30 5.57
N ARG A 83 -4.79 -26.42 5.02
CA ARG A 83 -4.22 -25.43 4.09
C ARG A 83 -4.51 -25.82 2.65
N HIS A 84 -4.91 -24.82 1.86
CA HIS A 84 -5.18 -24.94 0.43
C HIS A 84 -4.34 -23.91 -0.30
N ARG A 85 -3.41 -24.38 -1.13
CA ARG A 85 -2.52 -23.50 -1.89
C ARG A 85 -3.20 -23.00 -3.16
N ILE A 86 -3.12 -21.69 -3.40
CA ILE A 86 -3.53 -21.04 -4.65
C ILE A 86 -2.26 -20.83 -5.47
N ASP A 87 -2.13 -21.53 -6.59
CA ASP A 87 -0.97 -21.52 -7.48
C ASP A 87 -1.07 -20.39 -8.50
N PHE A 88 -0.36 -19.28 -8.27
CA PHE A 88 -0.44 -18.11 -9.15
C PHE A 88 0.04 -18.40 -10.57
N PRO A 89 1.25 -18.94 -10.83
CA PRO A 89 1.72 -19.19 -12.20
C PRO A 89 0.80 -20.12 -12.98
N GLY A 90 0.34 -21.19 -12.36
CA GLY A 90 -0.53 -22.16 -13.02
C GLY A 90 -1.92 -21.60 -13.37
N LEU A 91 -2.41 -20.60 -12.60
CA LEU A 91 -3.73 -20.01 -12.80
C LEU A 91 -3.68 -18.71 -13.64
N THR A 92 -2.54 -18.03 -13.73
CA THR A 92 -2.44 -16.69 -14.35
C THR A 92 -1.48 -16.61 -15.52
N GLY A 93 -1.00 -17.77 -16.02
CA GLY A 93 -0.06 -17.79 -17.14
C GLY A 93 1.35 -17.32 -16.78
N GLY A 94 1.83 -17.70 -15.59
CA GLY A 94 3.22 -17.48 -15.16
C GLY A 94 3.44 -16.27 -14.23
N LYS A 95 2.39 -15.51 -13.86
CA LYS A 95 2.55 -14.34 -12.98
C LYS A 95 2.84 -14.75 -11.52
N THR A 96 3.62 -13.91 -10.84
CA THR A 96 4.03 -14.06 -9.44
C THR A 96 3.87 -12.72 -8.71
N VAL A 97 4.13 -12.70 -7.41
CA VAL A 97 4.30 -11.47 -6.64
C VAL A 97 5.69 -11.46 -5.98
N MET A 98 6.20 -10.26 -5.72
CA MET A 98 7.48 -10.06 -5.05
C MET A 98 7.25 -9.57 -3.63
N VAL A 99 7.79 -10.24 -2.64
CA VAL A 99 7.83 -9.72 -1.27
C VAL A 99 9.14 -8.95 -1.08
N TYR A 100 8.99 -7.63 -0.98
CA TYR A 100 10.08 -6.71 -0.70
C TYR A 100 9.56 -5.59 0.20
N GLY A 101 10.14 -5.44 1.39
CA GLY A 101 9.61 -4.54 2.41
C GLY A 101 9.49 -3.10 1.92
N GLN A 102 8.37 -2.42 2.20
CA GLN A 102 8.18 -1.02 1.82
C GLN A 102 9.28 -0.11 2.38
N THR A 103 9.81 -0.39 3.58
CA THR A 103 10.93 0.33 4.17
C THR A 103 12.18 0.24 3.30
N GLU A 104 12.48 -0.95 2.79
CA GLU A 104 13.64 -1.18 1.94
C GLU A 104 13.53 -0.45 0.59
N LEU A 105 12.36 -0.55 -0.04
CA LEU A 105 12.02 0.17 -1.25
C LEU A 105 12.13 1.70 -1.07
N THR A 106 11.62 2.23 0.06
CA THR A 106 11.69 3.65 0.37
C THR A 106 13.14 4.10 0.55
N LYS A 107 13.95 3.29 1.24
CA LYS A 107 15.38 3.53 1.43
C LYS A 107 16.11 3.60 0.09
N ASP A 108 15.89 2.64 -0.81
CA ASP A 108 16.52 2.62 -2.13
C ASP A 108 16.21 3.88 -2.95
N LEU A 109 14.95 4.32 -2.91
CA LEU A 109 14.53 5.55 -3.58
C LEU A 109 15.14 6.82 -2.97
N MET A 110 15.23 6.89 -1.63
CA MET A 110 15.85 8.01 -0.93
C MET A 110 17.36 8.10 -1.22
N GLU A 111 18.05 6.96 -1.21
CA GLU A 111 19.47 6.86 -1.55
C GLU A 111 19.73 7.30 -3.00
N ALA A 112 18.91 6.81 -3.96
CA ALA A 112 19.03 7.21 -5.36
C ALA A 112 18.84 8.72 -5.53
N ARG A 113 17.79 9.32 -4.93
CA ARG A 113 17.57 10.77 -5.00
C ARG A 113 18.73 11.58 -4.39
N SER A 114 19.26 11.12 -3.25
CA SER A 114 20.39 11.77 -2.59
C SER A 114 21.67 11.70 -3.43
N ALA A 115 21.95 10.53 -4.01
CA ALA A 115 23.12 10.31 -4.88
C ALA A 115 23.09 11.20 -6.13
N GLU A 116 21.91 11.47 -6.66
CA GLU A 116 21.69 12.33 -7.84
C GLU A 116 21.53 13.82 -7.48
N GLY A 117 21.62 14.17 -6.18
CA GLY A 117 21.50 15.55 -5.70
C GLY A 117 20.12 16.17 -5.92
N LEU A 118 19.06 15.35 -5.97
CA LEU A 118 17.71 15.83 -6.24
C LEU A 118 17.10 16.54 -5.02
N PRO A 119 16.48 17.71 -5.21
CA PRO A 119 15.96 18.50 -4.11
C PRO A 119 14.82 17.77 -3.38
N THR A 120 15.07 17.48 -2.09
CA THR A 120 14.09 16.92 -1.17
C THR A 120 14.17 17.70 0.14
N VAL A 121 13.04 18.31 0.53
CA VAL A 121 12.96 19.15 1.74
C VAL A 121 12.21 18.35 2.81
N TYR A 122 12.95 17.81 3.76
CA TYR A 122 12.37 17.09 4.91
C TYR A 122 12.10 18.02 6.08
N ASP A 123 11.28 17.57 7.02
CA ASP A 123 11.07 18.16 8.34
C ASP A 123 10.52 19.60 8.27
N VAL A 124 9.49 19.79 7.43
CA VAL A 124 8.79 21.08 7.35
C VAL A 124 7.56 21.15 8.27
N GLY A 125 7.29 20.10 9.05
CA GLY A 125 6.15 20.01 9.94
C GLY A 125 4.82 20.16 9.20
N ASP A 126 3.79 20.63 9.90
CA ASP A 126 2.46 20.87 9.35
C ASP A 126 2.33 22.27 8.70
N SER A 127 3.44 22.86 8.27
CA SER A 127 3.48 24.20 7.67
C SER A 127 3.14 24.25 6.18
N VAL A 128 3.03 23.10 5.51
CA VAL A 128 2.76 23.04 4.09
C VAL A 128 1.36 23.53 3.77
N SER A 129 1.27 24.44 2.80
CA SER A 129 -0.01 24.87 2.21
C SER A 129 0.11 24.98 0.68
N ILE A 130 -0.98 24.67 -0.02
CA ILE A 130 -1.04 24.71 -1.48
C ILE A 130 -2.05 25.79 -1.93
N HIS A 131 -1.69 26.51 -2.97
CA HIS A 131 -2.42 27.66 -3.46
C HIS A 131 -2.49 27.70 -4.98
N ASP A 132 -3.48 28.39 -5.52
CA ASP A 132 -3.60 28.74 -6.94
C ASP A 132 -3.55 27.55 -7.91
N PHE A 133 -3.90 26.32 -7.45
CA PHE A 133 -3.83 25.10 -8.27
C PHE A 133 -4.94 25.03 -9.35
N ASP A 134 -5.90 25.94 -9.32
CA ASP A 134 -6.90 26.19 -10.38
C ASP A 134 -6.37 27.14 -11.46
N SER A 135 -5.17 27.69 -11.29
CA SER A 135 -4.50 28.61 -12.22
C SER A 135 -3.33 27.93 -12.94
N ALA A 136 -2.70 28.67 -13.86
CA ALA A 136 -1.50 28.21 -14.59
C ALA A 136 -0.22 28.21 -13.71
N LYS A 137 -0.28 28.77 -12.50
CA LYS A 137 0.89 28.98 -11.60
C LYS A 137 0.58 28.56 -10.17
N PRO A 138 0.38 27.26 -9.92
CA PRO A 138 0.26 26.76 -8.57
C PRO A 138 1.44 27.14 -7.68
N LYS A 139 1.17 27.24 -6.38
CA LYS A 139 2.19 27.56 -5.39
C LYS A 139 2.11 26.63 -4.20
N VAL A 140 3.28 26.28 -3.69
CA VAL A 140 3.44 25.57 -2.43
C VAL A 140 4.21 26.47 -1.47
N ARG A 141 3.68 26.67 -0.26
CA ARG A 141 4.35 27.39 0.82
C ARG A 141 4.64 26.47 1.97
N TYR A 142 5.77 26.66 2.61
CA TYR A 142 6.17 25.93 3.80
C TYR A 142 7.16 26.77 4.63
N THR A 143 7.33 26.37 5.89
CA THR A 143 8.34 26.94 6.78
C THR A 143 9.41 25.88 7.05
N LYS A 144 10.67 26.26 6.92
CA LYS A 144 11.83 25.42 7.28
C LYS A 144 12.82 26.25 8.07
N ASP A 145 13.26 25.76 9.23
CA ASP A 145 14.21 26.43 10.12
C ASP A 145 13.79 27.89 10.47
N GLY A 146 12.48 28.08 10.68
CA GLY A 146 11.87 29.38 11.00
C GLY A 146 11.74 30.34 9.81
N GLN A 147 12.14 29.93 8.61
CA GLN A 147 12.04 30.74 7.39
C GLN A 147 10.89 30.29 6.52
N ALA A 148 10.12 31.25 5.98
CA ALA A 148 9.05 30.98 5.04
C ALA A 148 9.62 30.82 3.62
N HIS A 149 9.16 29.79 2.93
CA HIS A 149 9.53 29.46 1.56
C HIS A 149 8.29 29.38 0.67
N GLU A 150 8.44 29.78 -0.59
CA GLU A 150 7.43 29.63 -1.64
C GLU A 150 8.07 29.00 -2.89
N ILE A 151 7.37 28.00 -3.42
CA ILE A 151 7.70 27.33 -4.70
C ILE A 151 6.54 27.60 -5.67
N GLU A 152 6.84 28.26 -6.79
CA GLU A 152 5.95 28.30 -7.96
C GLU A 152 6.19 27.06 -8.81
N CYS A 153 5.14 26.40 -9.28
CA CYS A 153 5.24 25.19 -10.11
C CYS A 153 4.19 25.17 -11.22
N ASP A 154 4.30 24.19 -12.10
CA ASP A 154 3.28 23.97 -13.12
C ASP A 154 2.19 23.01 -12.61
N PHE A 155 2.59 22.03 -11.77
CA PHE A 155 1.70 21.04 -11.17
C PHE A 155 2.07 20.72 -9.72
N ILE A 156 1.07 20.30 -8.93
CA ILE A 156 1.24 19.79 -7.58
C ILE A 156 0.78 18.32 -7.55
N ALA A 157 1.64 17.43 -7.08
CA ALA A 157 1.31 16.04 -6.83
C ALA A 157 1.18 15.78 -5.32
N GLY A 158 -0.03 15.55 -4.86
CA GLY A 158 -0.35 15.21 -3.46
C GLY A 158 -0.14 13.72 -3.21
N CYS A 159 1.04 13.38 -2.68
CA CYS A 159 1.45 12.05 -2.24
C CYS A 159 1.60 12.01 -0.69
N ASP A 160 0.85 12.86 0.00
CA ASP A 160 1.01 13.23 1.41
C ASP A 160 0.17 12.37 2.38
N GLY A 161 -0.36 11.24 1.88
CA GLY A 161 -1.06 10.26 2.67
C GLY A 161 -2.46 10.70 3.11
N PHE A 162 -3.09 9.88 3.95
CA PHE A 162 -4.49 10.08 4.32
C PHE A 162 -4.75 11.38 5.10
N HIS A 163 -3.80 11.84 5.89
CA HIS A 163 -3.89 13.05 6.70
C HIS A 163 -3.15 14.26 6.08
N GLY A 164 -2.87 14.18 4.78
CA GLY A 164 -2.16 15.22 4.07
C GLY A 164 -3.02 16.46 3.77
N VAL A 165 -2.36 17.58 3.45
CA VAL A 165 -2.99 18.86 3.15
C VAL A 165 -3.64 18.89 1.76
N CYS A 166 -3.13 18.09 0.82
CA CYS A 166 -3.53 18.18 -0.60
C CYS A 166 -5.02 17.86 -0.79
N ARG A 167 -5.51 16.74 -0.23
CA ARG A 167 -6.94 16.42 -0.29
C ARG A 167 -7.79 17.43 0.50
N ALA A 168 -7.30 17.88 1.66
CA ALA A 168 -8.02 18.86 2.46
C ALA A 168 -8.18 20.22 1.76
N SER A 169 -7.30 20.56 0.82
CA SER A 169 -7.35 21.79 0.00
C SER A 169 -8.29 21.68 -1.19
N ALA A 170 -8.72 20.46 -1.56
CA ALA A 170 -9.63 20.27 -2.68
C ALA A 170 -11.00 20.91 -2.40
N PRO A 171 -11.67 21.51 -3.42
CA PRO A 171 -12.96 22.17 -3.24
C PRO A 171 -14.05 21.19 -2.78
N SER A 172 -14.59 21.37 -1.58
CA SER A 172 -15.59 20.48 -0.97
C SER A 172 -16.85 20.28 -1.82
N ARG A 173 -17.19 21.25 -2.67
CA ARG A 173 -18.34 21.17 -3.59
C ARG A 173 -18.14 20.15 -4.73
N VAL A 174 -16.89 19.76 -5.01
CA VAL A 174 -16.52 18.84 -6.10
C VAL A 174 -16.04 17.51 -5.53
N LEU A 175 -15.29 17.56 -4.43
CA LEU A 175 -14.74 16.37 -3.78
C LEU A 175 -15.87 15.53 -3.16
N ARG A 176 -15.93 14.26 -3.54
CA ARG A 176 -16.75 13.23 -2.91
C ARG A 176 -15.84 12.19 -2.25
N THR A 177 -16.27 11.69 -1.10
CA THR A 177 -15.54 10.65 -0.38
C THR A 177 -16.45 9.48 -0.06
N TYR A 178 -15.91 8.29 -0.22
CA TYR A 178 -16.56 7.02 0.13
C TYR A 178 -15.71 6.35 1.18
N GLU A 179 -16.32 5.98 2.30
CA GLU A 179 -15.59 5.37 3.41
C GLU A 179 -16.37 4.20 4.01
N LYS A 180 -15.64 3.14 4.36
CA LYS A 180 -16.11 2.03 5.17
C LYS A 180 -15.07 1.70 6.23
N VAL A 181 -15.45 1.81 7.50
CA VAL A 181 -14.61 1.36 8.62
C VAL A 181 -15.05 -0.06 8.99
N TYR A 182 -14.08 -0.96 9.15
CA TYR A 182 -14.35 -2.34 9.59
C TYR A 182 -14.38 -2.42 11.11
N PRO A 183 -15.24 -3.27 11.70
CA PRO A 183 -15.45 -3.31 13.16
C PRO A 183 -14.36 -4.10 13.91
N PHE A 184 -13.15 -4.18 13.35
CA PHE A 184 -11.99 -4.87 13.92
C PHE A 184 -10.70 -4.25 13.43
N GLY A 185 -9.61 -4.57 14.11
CA GLY A 185 -8.25 -4.21 13.73
C GLY A 185 -7.37 -5.44 13.55
N TRP A 186 -6.16 -5.21 13.05
CA TRP A 186 -5.08 -6.18 13.03
C TRP A 186 -4.03 -5.83 14.08
N LEU A 187 -3.89 -6.68 15.08
CA LEU A 187 -2.72 -6.67 15.94
C LEU A 187 -1.58 -7.34 15.19
N GLY A 188 -0.56 -6.56 14.86
CA GLY A 188 0.60 -6.99 14.10
C GLY A 188 1.86 -7.03 14.97
N VAL A 189 2.65 -8.07 14.83
CA VAL A 189 3.97 -8.24 15.45
C VAL A 189 5.02 -8.43 14.37
N LEU A 190 6.08 -7.62 14.40
CA LEU A 190 7.31 -7.84 13.65
C LEU A 190 8.35 -8.45 14.58
N ALA A 191 8.98 -9.54 14.18
CA ALA A 191 10.00 -10.22 14.98
C ALA A 191 11.14 -10.77 14.10
N ASP A 192 12.35 -10.82 14.64
CA ASP A 192 13.49 -11.48 14.02
C ASP A 192 13.42 -12.99 14.25
N VAL A 193 12.50 -13.62 13.53
CA VAL A 193 12.27 -15.05 13.52
C VAL A 193 12.06 -15.52 12.08
N PRO A 194 12.48 -16.74 11.72
CA PRO A 194 12.23 -17.27 10.38
C PRO A 194 10.73 -17.40 10.10
N PRO A 195 10.29 -17.28 8.83
CA PRO A 195 8.90 -17.48 8.46
C PRO A 195 8.46 -18.93 8.71
N VAL A 196 7.20 -19.08 9.14
CA VAL A 196 6.58 -20.39 9.40
C VAL A 196 6.24 -21.16 8.12
N SER A 197 6.17 -20.47 6.99
CA SER A 197 5.92 -21.03 5.65
C SER A 197 6.71 -20.23 4.62
N PRO A 198 7.10 -20.83 3.48
CA PRO A 198 7.74 -20.10 2.38
C PRO A 198 6.78 -19.13 1.66
N GLU A 199 5.48 -19.29 1.80
CA GLU A 199 4.45 -18.40 1.24
C GLU A 199 3.53 -17.88 2.37
N LEU A 200 2.72 -16.86 2.08
CA LEU A 200 1.80 -16.28 3.06
C LEU A 200 0.69 -17.27 3.39
N ILE A 201 0.36 -17.38 4.69
CA ILE A 201 -0.80 -18.15 5.17
C ILE A 201 -1.89 -17.17 5.62
N TYR A 202 -3.03 -17.22 4.97
CA TYR A 202 -4.25 -16.52 5.33
C TYR A 202 -5.17 -17.49 6.07
N ALA A 203 -5.37 -17.30 7.36
CA ALA A 203 -6.16 -18.19 8.18
C ALA A 203 -7.53 -17.60 8.52
N ASN A 204 -8.60 -18.33 8.19
CA ASN A 204 -9.96 -18.10 8.69
C ASN A 204 -10.26 -19.16 9.73
N THR A 205 -10.53 -18.76 10.97
CA THR A 205 -10.82 -19.65 12.09
C THR A 205 -12.02 -19.14 12.88
N GLU A 206 -12.57 -19.96 13.76
CA GLU A 206 -13.63 -19.54 14.70
C GLU A 206 -13.19 -18.37 15.60
N ARG A 207 -11.89 -18.26 15.87
CA ARG A 207 -11.28 -17.18 16.67
C ARG A 207 -11.02 -15.90 15.85
N GLY A 208 -11.30 -15.91 14.56
CA GLY A 208 -11.05 -14.80 13.64
C GLY A 208 -9.86 -15.04 12.72
N PHE A 209 -9.47 -14.01 12.01
CA PHE A 209 -8.42 -14.02 11.00
C PHE A 209 -7.01 -14.01 11.61
N ALA A 210 -6.09 -14.72 10.95
CA ALA A 210 -4.66 -14.54 11.14
C ALA A 210 -3.92 -14.51 9.80
N LEU A 211 -2.77 -13.81 9.75
CA LEU A 211 -1.89 -13.77 8.59
C LEU A 211 -0.45 -14.04 9.03
N CYS A 212 0.16 -15.05 8.41
CA CYS A 212 1.59 -15.27 8.48
C CYS A 212 2.25 -14.71 7.24
N SER A 213 3.15 -13.76 7.41
CA SER A 213 3.92 -13.17 6.32
C SER A 213 5.38 -12.98 6.73
N MET A 214 6.24 -12.68 5.76
CA MET A 214 7.66 -12.46 6.00
C MET A 214 8.12 -11.12 5.43
N ARG A 215 9.33 -10.72 5.85
CA ARG A 215 10.08 -9.59 5.29
C ARG A 215 11.41 -10.04 4.72
N SER A 216 11.97 -11.13 5.26
CA SER A 216 13.17 -11.81 4.80
C SER A 216 13.16 -13.26 5.30
N HIS A 217 14.20 -14.03 5.02
CA HIS A 217 14.37 -15.38 5.56
C HIS A 217 14.54 -15.44 7.09
N THR A 218 14.83 -14.31 7.73
CA THR A 218 15.10 -14.22 9.18
C THR A 218 14.16 -13.25 9.89
N ARG A 219 13.25 -12.60 9.18
CA ARG A 219 12.30 -11.61 9.74
C ARG A 219 10.90 -11.85 9.26
N SER A 220 9.97 -11.98 10.20
CA SER A 220 8.56 -12.26 9.93
C SER A 220 7.63 -11.19 10.49
N ARG A 221 6.50 -11.00 9.82
CA ARG A 221 5.41 -10.14 10.27
C ARG A 221 4.14 -10.98 10.38
N TYR A 222 3.59 -11.08 11.56
CA TYR A 222 2.39 -11.83 11.85
C TYR A 222 1.26 -10.91 12.29
N TYR A 223 0.03 -11.29 11.99
CA TYR A 223 -1.15 -10.52 12.36
C TYR A 223 -2.24 -11.43 12.89
N VAL A 224 -2.99 -10.92 13.87
CA VAL A 224 -4.25 -11.52 14.35
C VAL A 224 -5.35 -10.46 14.37
N GLN A 225 -6.56 -10.86 13.99
CA GLN A 225 -7.74 -10.00 14.12
C GLN A 225 -8.05 -9.79 15.59
N VAL A 226 -8.30 -8.53 15.97
CA VAL A 226 -8.67 -8.11 17.32
C VAL A 226 -9.82 -7.10 17.29
N PRO A 227 -10.64 -6.99 18.35
CA PRO A 227 -11.60 -5.90 18.49
C PRO A 227 -10.93 -4.53 18.45
N LEU A 228 -11.64 -3.48 17.99
CA LEU A 228 -11.12 -2.10 18.01
C LEU A 228 -10.95 -1.53 19.43
N THR A 229 -11.52 -2.18 20.42
CA THR A 229 -11.38 -1.82 21.84
C THR A 229 -10.07 -2.27 22.47
N ASP A 230 -9.37 -3.21 21.82
CA ASP A 230 -8.09 -3.72 22.31
C ASP A 230 -7.00 -2.64 22.20
N ARG A 231 -6.10 -2.64 23.18
CA ARG A 231 -4.94 -1.75 23.20
C ARG A 231 -3.66 -2.58 23.09
N VAL A 232 -2.65 -2.04 22.44
CA VAL A 232 -1.37 -2.72 22.21
C VAL A 232 -0.71 -3.12 23.54
N GLU A 233 -0.86 -2.26 24.56
CA GLU A 233 -0.27 -2.43 25.89
C GLU A 233 -0.82 -3.65 26.63
N ASP A 234 -2.04 -4.06 26.32
CA ASP A 234 -2.71 -5.19 26.94
C ASP A 234 -2.21 -6.55 26.35
N TRP A 235 -1.47 -6.49 25.24
CA TRP A 235 -0.96 -7.67 24.57
C TRP A 235 0.54 -7.89 24.82
N THR A 236 0.87 -8.86 25.69
CA THR A 236 2.26 -9.33 25.81
C THR A 236 2.66 -10.13 24.58
N ASP A 237 3.97 -10.27 24.32
CA ASP A 237 4.44 -11.12 23.21
C ASP A 237 3.98 -12.58 23.40
N ALA A 238 4.02 -13.09 24.64
CA ALA A 238 3.55 -14.43 24.94
C ALA A 238 2.06 -14.63 24.60
N ALA A 239 1.20 -13.65 24.95
CA ALA A 239 -0.22 -13.67 24.61
C ALA A 239 -0.45 -13.64 23.10
N PHE A 240 0.28 -12.78 22.37
CA PHE A 240 0.22 -12.73 20.91
C PHE A 240 0.59 -14.08 20.27
N TRP A 241 1.73 -14.66 20.67
CA TRP A 241 2.18 -15.93 20.10
C TRP A 241 1.23 -17.09 20.42
N GLN A 242 0.66 -17.10 21.62
CA GLN A 242 -0.35 -18.11 22.00
C GLN A 242 -1.61 -17.97 21.12
N GLU A 243 -2.09 -16.75 20.93
CA GLU A 243 -3.27 -16.48 20.11
C GLU A 243 -3.02 -16.83 18.64
N LEU A 244 -1.87 -16.42 18.09
CA LEU A 244 -1.49 -16.78 16.71
C LEU A 244 -1.46 -18.30 16.54
N LYS A 245 -0.76 -19.03 17.42
CA LYS A 245 -0.68 -20.49 17.38
C LYS A 245 -2.05 -21.16 17.41
N SER A 246 -3.01 -20.60 18.16
CA SER A 246 -4.37 -21.15 18.25
C SER A 246 -5.16 -21.04 16.93
N ARG A 247 -4.73 -20.16 16.02
CA ARG A 247 -5.33 -19.91 14.69
C ARG A 247 -4.62 -20.64 13.55
N LEU A 248 -3.58 -21.42 13.84
CA LEU A 248 -2.80 -22.14 12.83
C LEU A 248 -3.13 -23.65 12.83
N ASP A 249 -2.88 -24.29 11.70
CA ASP A 249 -2.92 -25.75 11.58
C ASP A 249 -1.84 -26.41 12.45
N PRO A 250 -1.95 -27.72 12.75
CA PRO A 250 -1.01 -28.40 13.63
C PRO A 250 0.45 -28.27 13.20
N GLN A 251 0.74 -28.39 11.90
CA GLN A 251 2.12 -28.31 11.39
C GLN A 251 2.72 -26.92 11.61
N ALA A 252 2.00 -25.85 11.25
CA ALA A 252 2.47 -24.49 11.46
C ALA A 252 2.55 -24.15 12.96
N ARG A 253 1.61 -24.63 13.76
CA ARG A 253 1.61 -24.44 15.23
C ARG A 253 2.86 -25.01 15.90
N GLU A 254 3.32 -26.17 15.45
CA GLU A 254 4.50 -26.85 16.00
C GLU A 254 5.81 -26.23 15.48
N SER A 255 5.84 -25.81 14.20
CA SER A 255 7.06 -25.34 13.55
C SER A 255 7.34 -23.85 13.76
N ILE A 256 6.33 -23.04 14.13
CA ILE A 256 6.52 -21.60 14.28
C ILE A 256 7.53 -21.25 15.37
N VAL A 257 8.57 -20.52 14.98
CA VAL A 257 9.55 -19.94 15.91
C VAL A 257 8.99 -18.64 16.46
N THR A 258 9.09 -18.47 17.77
CA THR A 258 8.65 -17.26 18.48
C THR A 258 9.85 -16.47 18.99
N GLY A 259 9.70 -15.17 19.14
CA GLY A 259 10.75 -14.27 19.64
C GLY A 259 10.18 -12.95 20.16
N PRO A 260 11.02 -12.06 20.68
CA PRO A 260 10.58 -10.74 21.11
C PRO A 260 10.09 -9.91 19.92
N SER A 261 9.05 -9.11 20.15
CA SER A 261 8.56 -8.16 19.14
C SER A 261 9.55 -7.00 18.98
N ILE A 262 9.93 -6.71 17.74
CA ILE A 262 10.65 -5.49 17.37
C ILE A 262 9.67 -4.33 17.29
N GLU A 263 8.48 -4.60 16.76
CA GLU A 263 7.38 -3.64 16.64
C GLU A 263 6.07 -4.38 16.83
N LYS A 264 5.17 -3.75 17.55
CA LYS A 264 3.82 -4.23 17.80
C LYS A 264 2.82 -3.07 17.68
N SER A 265 1.78 -3.26 16.88
CA SER A 265 0.78 -2.21 16.65
C SER A 265 -0.58 -2.81 16.34
N ILE A 266 -1.65 -2.04 16.61
CA ILE A 266 -3.00 -2.36 16.14
C ILE A 266 -3.37 -1.36 15.05
N ALA A 267 -3.67 -1.89 13.87
CA ALA A 267 -4.11 -1.10 12.73
C ALA A 267 -5.61 -1.33 12.48
N PRO A 268 -6.47 -0.29 12.63
CA PRO A 268 -7.87 -0.38 12.20
C PRO A 268 -7.93 -0.53 10.67
N LEU A 269 -8.88 -1.33 10.18
CA LEU A 269 -9.09 -1.50 8.76
C LEU A 269 -10.14 -0.52 8.25
N ARG A 270 -9.88 0.03 7.06
CA ARG A 270 -10.83 0.87 6.33
C ARG A 270 -10.68 0.74 4.83
N SER A 271 -11.76 1.01 4.12
CA SER A 271 -11.80 1.39 2.72
C SER A 271 -12.06 2.88 2.63
N PHE A 272 -11.37 3.57 1.74
CA PHE A 272 -11.59 5.00 1.50
C PHE A 272 -11.25 5.33 0.05
N VAL A 273 -12.12 6.11 -0.62
CA VAL A 273 -11.86 6.64 -1.97
C VAL A 273 -12.31 8.08 -2.02
N ALA A 274 -11.46 8.95 -2.59
CA ALA A 274 -11.73 10.35 -2.90
C ALA A 274 -11.89 10.53 -4.41
N GLU A 275 -12.97 11.17 -4.84
CA GLU A 275 -13.31 11.43 -6.24
C GLU A 275 -13.68 12.90 -6.45
N PRO A 276 -13.17 13.52 -7.53
CA PRO A 276 -12.13 13.06 -8.44
C PRO A 276 -10.73 13.09 -7.78
N MET A 277 -9.72 12.59 -8.49
CA MET A 277 -8.32 12.60 -8.04
C MET A 277 -7.53 13.78 -8.64
N ARG A 278 -8.16 14.65 -9.44
CA ARG A 278 -7.58 15.85 -10.02
C ARG A 278 -8.45 17.07 -9.78
N PHE A 279 -7.82 18.18 -9.42
CA PHE A 279 -8.45 19.49 -9.21
C PHE A 279 -7.58 20.57 -9.89
N GLY A 280 -7.90 20.91 -11.13
CA GLY A 280 -7.05 21.78 -11.92
C GLY A 280 -5.65 21.18 -12.12
N ARG A 281 -4.64 21.80 -11.52
CA ARG A 281 -3.23 21.36 -11.57
C ARG A 281 -2.77 20.62 -10.29
N LEU A 282 -3.69 20.29 -9.42
CA LEU A 282 -3.48 19.42 -8.25
C LEU A 282 -3.92 18.00 -8.59
N PHE A 283 -3.04 17.02 -8.33
CA PHE A 283 -3.31 15.58 -8.44
C PHE A 283 -3.17 14.92 -7.07
N LEU A 284 -4.02 13.95 -6.77
CA LEU A 284 -3.91 13.09 -5.58
C LEU A 284 -3.44 11.71 -6.01
N ALA A 285 -2.52 11.09 -5.27
CA ALA A 285 -2.02 9.75 -5.53
C ALA A 285 -1.78 8.99 -4.21
N GLY A 286 -1.97 7.67 -4.24
CA GLY A 286 -1.81 6.78 -3.09
C GLY A 286 -2.79 7.10 -1.96
N ASP A 287 -2.33 6.99 -0.71
CA ASP A 287 -3.18 7.17 0.48
C ASP A 287 -3.82 8.58 0.57
N ALA A 288 -3.36 9.56 -0.20
CA ALA A 288 -4.03 10.86 -0.33
C ALA A 288 -5.39 10.74 -1.02
N ALA A 289 -5.56 9.77 -1.92
CA ALA A 289 -6.77 9.53 -2.69
C ALA A 289 -7.56 8.30 -2.25
N HIS A 290 -6.90 7.22 -1.84
CA HIS A 290 -7.56 5.96 -1.52
C HIS A 290 -6.83 5.14 -0.46
N ILE A 291 -7.58 4.36 0.30
CA ILE A 291 -7.08 3.34 1.22
C ILE A 291 -7.89 2.07 1.01
N VAL A 292 -7.23 0.95 0.85
CA VAL A 292 -7.84 -0.38 0.77
C VAL A 292 -7.52 -1.19 2.02
N PRO A 293 -8.40 -2.12 2.45
CA PRO A 293 -8.05 -3.06 3.51
C PRO A 293 -6.78 -3.83 3.14
N PRO A 294 -5.87 -4.08 4.08
CA PRO A 294 -4.57 -4.68 3.78
C PRO A 294 -4.65 -6.15 3.35
N THR A 295 -5.78 -6.81 3.54
CA THR A 295 -5.99 -8.24 3.23
C THR A 295 -5.63 -8.59 1.79
N GLY A 296 -5.96 -7.73 0.82
CA GLY A 296 -5.66 -7.95 -0.60
C GLY A 296 -4.25 -7.53 -1.02
N ALA A 297 -3.44 -6.95 -0.13
CA ALA A 297 -2.10 -6.40 -0.43
C ALA A 297 -2.09 -5.37 -1.58
N LYS A 298 -3.15 -4.53 -1.72
CA LYS A 298 -3.34 -3.63 -2.87
C LYS A 298 -2.84 -2.20 -2.66
N GLY A 299 -2.66 -1.71 -1.42
CA GLY A 299 -2.43 -0.29 -1.17
C GLY A 299 -1.20 0.28 -1.90
N LEU A 300 -0.02 -0.32 -1.72
CA LEU A 300 1.20 0.12 -2.38
C LEU A 300 1.14 -0.07 -3.91
N ASN A 301 0.51 -1.13 -4.37
CA ASN A 301 0.38 -1.44 -5.80
C ASN A 301 -0.57 -0.45 -6.52
N LEU A 302 -1.64 -0.03 -5.87
CA LEU A 302 -2.50 1.06 -6.38
C LEU A 302 -1.74 2.38 -6.43
N ALA A 303 -1.02 2.71 -5.36
CA ALA A 303 -0.19 3.92 -5.33
C ALA A 303 0.87 3.93 -6.45
N ALA A 304 1.49 2.78 -6.73
CA ALA A 304 2.41 2.61 -7.86
C ALA A 304 1.70 2.81 -9.21
N THR A 305 0.48 2.30 -9.34
CA THR A 305 -0.33 2.50 -10.57
C THR A 305 -0.72 3.97 -10.78
N ASP A 306 -1.15 4.68 -9.72
CA ASP A 306 -1.44 6.11 -9.80
C ASP A 306 -0.22 6.88 -10.29
N VAL A 307 0.95 6.56 -9.71
CA VAL A 307 2.20 7.19 -10.09
C VAL A 307 2.59 6.87 -11.54
N LYS A 308 2.33 5.65 -12.01
CA LYS A 308 2.55 5.27 -13.41
C LYS A 308 1.69 6.11 -14.35
N TYR A 309 0.40 6.24 -14.06
CA TYR A 309 -0.49 7.07 -14.88
C TYR A 309 -0.12 8.56 -14.80
N LEU A 310 0.17 9.08 -13.59
CA LEU A 310 0.52 10.48 -13.43
C LEU A 310 1.86 10.84 -14.10
N SER A 311 2.90 10.01 -13.93
CA SER A 311 4.19 10.23 -14.56
C SER A 311 4.08 10.19 -16.08
N SER A 312 3.35 9.22 -16.65
CA SER A 312 3.11 9.12 -18.09
C SER A 312 2.38 10.36 -18.63
N ALA A 313 1.32 10.80 -17.94
CA ALA A 313 0.55 11.99 -18.33
C ALA A 313 1.40 13.28 -18.27
N LEU A 314 2.22 13.44 -17.24
CA LEU A 314 3.11 14.60 -17.13
C LEU A 314 4.23 14.57 -18.18
N ILE A 315 4.78 13.40 -18.49
CA ILE A 315 5.79 13.23 -19.55
C ILE A 315 5.19 13.59 -20.91
N GLU A 316 3.99 13.11 -21.22
CA GLU A 316 3.23 13.46 -22.42
C GLU A 316 3.01 14.97 -22.51
N PHE A 317 2.56 15.59 -21.42
CA PHE A 317 2.35 17.04 -21.36
C PHE A 317 3.62 17.84 -21.72
N TYR A 318 4.76 17.50 -21.13
CA TYR A 318 6.00 18.25 -21.35
C TYR A 318 6.66 17.97 -22.70
N ARG A 319 6.56 16.75 -23.22
CA ARG A 319 7.21 16.36 -24.47
C ARG A 319 6.36 16.63 -25.71
N GLU A 320 5.05 16.37 -25.59
CA GLU A 320 4.13 16.38 -26.72
C GLU A 320 3.15 17.56 -26.67
N ARG A 321 3.09 18.28 -25.55
CA ARG A 321 2.13 19.35 -25.26
C ARG A 321 0.68 18.86 -25.30
N SER A 322 0.45 17.59 -25.02
CA SER A 322 -0.87 16.99 -24.90
C SER A 322 -1.35 17.07 -23.45
N GLU A 323 -2.61 17.41 -23.25
CA GLU A 323 -3.28 17.36 -21.95
C GLU A 323 -4.16 16.10 -21.78
N ASP A 324 -4.21 15.21 -22.77
CA ASP A 324 -5.09 14.03 -22.78
C ASP A 324 -4.84 13.13 -21.59
N GLY A 325 -3.58 12.76 -21.32
CA GLY A 325 -3.21 11.95 -20.17
C GLY A 325 -3.57 12.60 -18.83
N ILE A 326 -3.39 13.91 -18.73
CA ILE A 326 -3.74 14.71 -17.54
C ILE A 326 -5.26 14.75 -17.35
N ASP A 327 -6.03 14.96 -18.41
CA ASP A 327 -7.48 15.08 -18.36
C ASP A 327 -8.14 13.76 -17.97
N HIS A 328 -7.61 12.63 -18.43
CA HIS A 328 -8.13 11.30 -18.13
C HIS A 328 -7.50 10.63 -16.89
N TYR A 329 -6.58 11.31 -16.17
CA TYR A 329 -5.89 10.74 -15.00
C TYR A 329 -6.86 10.18 -13.97
N SER A 330 -7.83 10.99 -13.54
CA SER A 330 -8.79 10.61 -12.51
C SER A 330 -9.62 9.39 -12.91
N GLU A 331 -10.11 9.35 -14.14
CA GLU A 331 -10.92 8.25 -14.66
C GLU A 331 -10.13 6.94 -14.71
N LYS A 332 -8.90 6.97 -15.25
CA LYS A 332 -8.02 5.80 -15.33
C LYS A 332 -7.70 5.23 -13.94
N CYS A 333 -7.31 6.09 -12.99
CA CYS A 333 -7.02 5.67 -11.63
C CYS A 333 -8.26 5.09 -10.94
N LEU A 334 -9.39 5.79 -10.96
CA LEU A 334 -10.61 5.37 -10.27
C LEU A 334 -11.16 4.05 -10.80
N SER A 335 -11.09 3.81 -12.11
CA SER A 335 -11.49 2.51 -12.69
C SER A 335 -10.71 1.34 -12.06
N ARG A 336 -9.41 1.51 -11.81
CA ARG A 336 -8.57 0.49 -11.17
C ARG A 336 -8.80 0.42 -9.67
N ILE A 337 -8.90 1.57 -9.01
CA ILE A 337 -9.12 1.66 -7.56
C ILE A 337 -10.39 0.92 -7.17
N TRP A 338 -11.52 1.13 -7.85
CA TRP A 338 -12.76 0.44 -7.52
C TRP A 338 -12.71 -1.08 -7.74
N LYS A 339 -11.94 -1.55 -8.73
CA LYS A 339 -11.70 -3.00 -8.91
C LYS A 339 -10.90 -3.58 -7.73
N ALA A 340 -9.88 -2.87 -7.27
CA ALA A 340 -9.07 -3.29 -6.15
C ALA A 340 -9.79 -3.16 -4.80
N GLU A 341 -10.63 -2.12 -4.62
CA GLU A 341 -11.51 -1.98 -3.46
C GLU A 341 -12.51 -3.14 -3.39
N ARG A 342 -13.17 -3.47 -4.51
CA ARG A 342 -14.06 -4.63 -4.60
C ARG A 342 -13.34 -5.91 -4.16
N PHE A 343 -12.13 -6.17 -4.68
CA PHE A 343 -11.36 -7.34 -4.33
C PHE A 343 -10.96 -7.34 -2.86
N SER A 344 -10.39 -6.24 -2.37
CA SER A 344 -9.92 -6.13 -0.98
C SER A 344 -11.09 -6.23 0.02
N TRP A 345 -12.24 -5.62 -0.30
CA TRP A 345 -13.47 -5.74 0.49
C TRP A 345 -13.98 -7.18 0.52
N TRP A 346 -14.07 -7.84 -0.63
CA TRP A 346 -14.53 -9.23 -0.73
C TRP A 346 -13.60 -10.17 0.04
N PHE A 347 -12.29 -10.06 -0.16
CA PHE A 347 -11.32 -10.92 0.50
C PHE A 347 -11.26 -10.67 2.02
N THR A 348 -11.42 -9.42 2.45
CA THR A 348 -11.58 -9.09 3.88
C THR A 348 -12.85 -9.72 4.44
N SER A 349 -13.97 -9.61 3.74
CA SER A 349 -15.25 -10.19 4.17
C SER A 349 -15.20 -11.72 4.24
N LEU A 350 -14.46 -12.34 3.32
CA LEU A 350 -14.29 -13.79 3.27
C LEU A 350 -13.40 -14.32 4.40
N MET A 351 -12.34 -13.59 4.76
CA MET A 351 -11.31 -14.10 5.67
C MET A 351 -11.54 -13.73 7.14
N HIS A 352 -12.36 -12.73 7.45
CA HIS A 352 -12.52 -12.21 8.82
C HIS A 352 -13.86 -12.60 9.46
N ARG A 353 -13.88 -12.60 10.79
CA ARG A 353 -15.11 -12.71 11.58
C ARG A 353 -15.66 -11.33 11.88
N PHE A 354 -16.91 -11.09 11.53
CA PHE A 354 -17.58 -9.82 11.80
C PHE A 354 -18.39 -9.95 13.10
N PRO A 355 -18.29 -8.98 14.02
CA PRO A 355 -19.17 -8.93 15.17
C PRO A 355 -20.63 -8.90 14.72
N GLY A 356 -21.46 -9.75 15.31
CA GLY A 356 -22.87 -9.87 14.94
C GLY A 356 -23.19 -10.90 13.86
N ASN A 357 -22.19 -11.47 13.17
CA ASN A 357 -22.41 -12.60 12.28
C ASN A 357 -22.77 -13.86 13.09
N GLY A 358 -23.85 -14.53 12.67
CA GLY A 358 -24.31 -15.78 13.26
C GLY A 358 -23.73 -17.03 12.60
N GLU A 359 -24.22 -18.19 13.03
CA GLU A 359 -23.82 -19.49 12.46
C GLU A 359 -24.10 -19.58 10.95
N PHE A 360 -25.19 -18.96 10.48
CA PHE A 360 -25.52 -18.94 9.06
C PHE A 360 -24.43 -18.24 8.24
N ASP A 361 -24.00 -17.06 8.67
CA ASP A 361 -22.95 -16.30 7.98
C ASP A 361 -21.63 -17.08 7.93
N GLN A 362 -21.33 -17.79 9.02
CA GLN A 362 -20.16 -18.67 9.09
C GLN A 362 -20.26 -19.82 8.07
N LYS A 363 -21.41 -20.48 7.97
CA LYS A 363 -21.63 -21.56 7.01
C LYS A 363 -21.52 -21.08 5.57
N VAL A 364 -22.04 -19.89 5.26
CA VAL A 364 -21.91 -19.29 3.93
C VAL A 364 -20.44 -18.96 3.63
N GLN A 365 -19.70 -18.42 4.59
CA GLN A 365 -18.28 -18.12 4.45
C GLN A 365 -17.43 -19.38 4.22
N GLU A 366 -17.72 -20.47 4.96
CA GLU A 366 -17.07 -21.77 4.77
C GLU A 366 -17.39 -22.36 3.37
N ALA A 367 -18.63 -22.29 2.93
CA ALA A 367 -19.03 -22.75 1.61
C ALA A 367 -18.37 -21.97 0.48
N GLU A 368 -18.22 -20.65 0.64
CA GLU A 368 -17.50 -19.78 -0.31
C GLU A 368 -16.01 -20.15 -0.37
N LEU A 369 -15.36 -20.41 0.76
CA LEU A 369 -13.96 -20.88 0.80
C LEU A 369 -13.81 -22.25 0.13
N GLU A 370 -14.71 -23.19 0.38
CA GLU A 370 -14.72 -24.50 -0.28
C GLU A 370 -14.92 -24.38 -1.80
N TYR A 371 -15.85 -23.54 -2.23
CA TYR A 371 -16.06 -23.26 -3.65
C TYR A 371 -14.83 -22.62 -4.29
N LEU A 372 -14.20 -21.66 -3.59
CA LEU A 372 -13.03 -20.96 -4.07
C LEU A 372 -11.86 -21.92 -4.35
N VAL A 373 -11.58 -22.87 -3.45
CA VAL A 373 -10.47 -23.82 -3.64
C VAL A 373 -10.88 -25.03 -4.51
N GLY A 374 -12.15 -25.35 -4.61
CA GLY A 374 -12.67 -26.46 -5.42
C GLY A 374 -12.94 -26.09 -6.88
N SER A 375 -13.04 -24.80 -7.21
CA SER A 375 -13.34 -24.31 -8.56
C SER A 375 -12.13 -23.65 -9.19
N LYS A 376 -11.63 -24.18 -10.30
CA LYS A 376 -10.54 -23.55 -11.06
C LYS A 376 -10.88 -22.11 -11.47
N ALA A 377 -12.12 -21.84 -11.87
CA ALA A 377 -12.54 -20.48 -12.26
C ALA A 377 -12.48 -19.51 -11.08
N ALA A 378 -12.94 -19.92 -9.90
CA ALA A 378 -12.91 -19.09 -8.69
C ALA A 378 -11.47 -18.87 -8.19
N SER A 379 -10.65 -19.92 -8.15
CA SER A 379 -9.22 -19.81 -7.84
C SER A 379 -8.49 -18.90 -8.82
N THR A 380 -8.79 -18.97 -10.13
CA THR A 380 -8.21 -18.11 -11.16
C THR A 380 -8.60 -16.65 -10.89
N ALA A 381 -9.88 -16.37 -10.61
CA ALA A 381 -10.33 -15.02 -10.30
C ALA A 381 -9.61 -14.43 -9.06
N LEU A 382 -9.41 -15.23 -8.00
CA LEU A 382 -8.60 -14.82 -6.85
C LEU A 382 -7.16 -14.53 -7.27
N ALA A 383 -6.51 -15.46 -7.99
CA ALA A 383 -5.11 -15.36 -8.39
C ALA A 383 -4.88 -14.12 -9.27
N GLU A 384 -5.71 -13.87 -10.30
CA GLU A 384 -5.62 -12.69 -11.17
C GLU A 384 -5.72 -11.38 -10.40
N ASN A 385 -6.67 -11.29 -9.47
CA ASN A 385 -6.79 -10.11 -8.62
C ASN A 385 -5.61 -9.97 -7.67
N TYR A 386 -5.05 -11.06 -7.18
CA TYR A 386 -3.94 -11.03 -6.23
C TYR A 386 -2.62 -10.61 -6.89
N VAL A 387 -2.28 -11.18 -8.04
CA VAL A 387 -1.05 -10.83 -8.79
C VAL A 387 -1.14 -9.50 -9.53
N GLY A 388 -2.31 -8.91 -9.62
CA GLY A 388 -2.58 -7.63 -10.27
C GLY A 388 -3.27 -7.78 -11.62
N LEU A 389 -4.40 -7.06 -11.75
CA LEU A 389 -5.10 -6.92 -13.02
C LEU A 389 -4.25 -6.11 -14.01
N PRO A 390 -4.40 -6.31 -15.33
CA PRO A 390 -3.75 -5.47 -16.35
C PRO A 390 -4.05 -3.98 -16.16
N LEU A 391 -3.11 -3.11 -16.60
CA LEU A 391 -3.28 -1.65 -16.60
C LEU A 391 -4.28 -1.21 -17.66
#